data_1b3f22b26bf3284ccd49d5092836da3f
#
_entry.id   1b3f22b26bf3284ccd49d5092836da3f
#
_cell.length_a   1.000
_cell.length_b   1.000
_cell.length_c   1.000
_cell.angle_alpha   90.00
_cell.angle_beta   90.00
_cell.angle_gamma   90.00
#
_symmetry.space_group_name_H-M   'P 1'
#
loop_
_entity.id
_entity.type
_entity.pdbx_description
1 polymer ?
#
loop_
_entity_poly.entity_id
_entity_poly.type
_entity_poly.pdbx_seq_one_letter_code
_entity_poly.pdbx_strand_id
1 'polypeptide(L)'
;MWQRILTAMIGLVFFFLILLSNTVVFNCAATVIIFAVLFELYKATKANRWVAAVGMINSALILWGAYHHAAQLYIILSIILYLILSVYLHPEVHYEKLYSSAFATYFITLFLLPLMQIRSDYGIEAVLLVFLFSWMTDTGAYFAGRFFGKHKLIPSVSPKKTVEGAIGGVVVAILSAWLYFWILEHFRSMESIAGIRYQKLMILGVIASIMSQFGDLAASVIKRDCGVKDFGSVLPGHGGVLDRFDSVIVVTPLVYYFLMYVNR
;
A
#
# COMPACT_ATOMS: atom_id res chain seq x y z
N MET A 1 8.09 20.57 -15.55
CA MET A 1 9.17 19.70 -15.10
C MET A 1 9.62 20.05 -13.68
N TRP A 2 9.94 21.28 -13.37
CA TRP A 2 10.35 21.75 -12.04
C TRP A 2 9.38 21.42 -10.91
N GLN A 3 8.07 21.63 -11.09
CA GLN A 3 7.05 21.30 -10.08
C GLN A 3 7.08 19.83 -9.66
N ARG A 4 7.29 18.91 -10.62
CA ARG A 4 7.38 17.47 -10.31
C ARG A 4 8.60 17.16 -9.46
N ILE A 5 9.77 17.69 -9.84
CA ILE A 5 11.01 17.46 -9.08
C ILE A 5 10.86 18.02 -7.67
N LEU A 6 10.34 19.24 -7.53
CA LEU A 6 10.14 19.86 -6.23
C LEU A 6 9.17 19.06 -5.34
N THR A 7 8.02 18.63 -5.89
CA THR A 7 7.05 17.81 -5.14
C THR A 7 7.65 16.46 -4.72
N ALA A 8 8.45 15.83 -5.60
CA ALA A 8 9.13 14.57 -5.24
C ALA A 8 10.16 14.78 -4.13
N MET A 9 10.96 15.84 -4.18
CA MET A 9 11.94 16.16 -3.14
C MET A 9 11.27 16.47 -1.80
N ILE A 10 10.21 17.30 -1.81
CA ILE A 10 9.45 17.61 -0.60
C ILE A 10 8.82 16.33 -0.03
N GLY A 11 8.18 15.51 -0.88
CA GLY A 11 7.60 14.23 -0.47
C GLY A 11 8.64 13.28 0.15
N LEU A 12 9.83 13.19 -0.43
CA LEU A 12 10.92 12.38 0.09
C LEU A 12 11.42 12.87 1.45
N VAL A 13 11.58 14.19 1.61
CA VAL A 13 11.96 14.79 2.90
C VAL A 13 10.90 14.49 3.97
N PHE A 14 9.61 14.71 3.67
CA PHE A 14 8.52 14.37 4.58
C PHE A 14 8.48 12.88 4.92
N PHE A 15 8.68 12.00 3.92
CA PHE A 15 8.77 10.57 4.13
C PHE A 15 9.85 10.20 5.15
N PHE A 16 11.08 10.71 4.98
CA PHE A 16 12.16 10.43 5.92
C PHE A 16 11.94 11.07 7.30
N LEU A 17 11.38 12.28 7.37
CA LEU A 17 11.02 12.89 8.64
C LEU A 17 10.00 12.05 9.42
N ILE A 18 8.97 11.54 8.76
CA ILE A 18 7.97 10.66 9.36
C ILE A 18 8.59 9.32 9.74
N LEU A 19 9.38 8.72 8.86
CA LEU A 19 10.02 7.43 9.08
C LEU A 19 10.96 7.45 10.29
N LEU A 20 11.75 8.51 10.44
CA LEU A 20 12.70 8.70 11.53
C LEU A 20 12.06 9.22 12.83
N SER A 21 10.78 9.58 12.80
CA SER A 21 10.03 10.02 13.97
C SER A 21 9.75 8.87 14.94
N ASN A 22 9.22 9.20 16.10
CA ASN A 22 8.76 8.18 17.04
C ASN A 22 7.52 7.42 16.50
N THR A 23 7.24 6.25 17.08
CA THR A 23 6.16 5.36 16.67
C THR A 23 4.79 6.05 16.67
N VAL A 24 4.55 6.97 17.62
CA VAL A 24 3.26 7.68 17.71
C VAL A 24 3.07 8.60 16.51
N VAL A 25 4.07 9.42 16.18
CA VAL A 25 4.01 10.33 15.02
C VAL A 25 3.89 9.54 13.72
N PHE A 26 4.63 8.43 13.58
CA PHE A 26 4.53 7.54 12.44
C PHE A 26 3.12 6.96 12.29
N ASN A 27 2.53 6.44 13.37
CA ASN A 27 1.19 5.87 13.36
C ASN A 27 0.11 6.93 13.06
N CYS A 28 0.26 8.15 13.58
CA CYS A 28 -0.61 9.27 13.21
C CYS A 28 -0.51 9.58 11.71
N ALA A 29 0.69 9.64 11.15
CA ALA A 29 0.90 9.89 9.73
C ALA A 29 0.32 8.74 8.86
N ALA A 30 0.54 7.48 9.24
CA ALA A 30 -0.04 6.32 8.57
C ALA A 30 -1.58 6.37 8.60
N THR A 31 -2.18 6.76 9.73
CA THR A 31 -3.62 6.97 9.84
C THR A 31 -4.12 8.05 8.87
N VAL A 32 -3.44 9.18 8.79
CA VAL A 32 -3.77 10.25 7.83
C VAL A 32 -3.67 9.74 6.38
N ILE A 33 -2.65 8.95 6.07
CA ILE A 33 -2.49 8.33 4.73
C ILE A 33 -3.66 7.39 4.44
N ILE A 34 -4.06 6.52 5.37
CA ILE A 34 -5.21 5.61 5.21
C ILE A 34 -6.47 6.41 4.88
N PHE A 35 -6.75 7.48 5.62
CA PHE A 35 -7.92 8.32 5.36
C PHE A 35 -7.84 9.07 4.02
N ALA A 36 -6.66 9.57 3.66
CA ALA A 36 -6.45 10.24 2.37
C ALA A 36 -6.69 9.27 1.19
N VAL A 37 -6.16 8.06 1.29
CA VAL A 37 -6.33 6.99 0.29
C VAL A 37 -7.81 6.59 0.17
N LEU A 38 -8.51 6.39 1.29
CA LEU A 38 -9.94 6.10 1.31
C LEU A 38 -10.76 7.23 0.67
N PHE A 39 -10.47 8.47 1.05
CA PHE A 39 -11.15 9.64 0.48
C PHE A 39 -10.99 9.72 -1.04
N GLU A 40 -9.77 9.54 -1.55
CA GLU A 40 -9.51 9.53 -2.98
C GLU A 40 -10.25 8.40 -3.70
N LEU A 41 -10.26 7.20 -3.11
CA LEU A 41 -10.95 6.05 -3.67
C LEU A 41 -12.47 6.26 -3.70
N TYR A 42 -13.07 6.76 -2.61
CA TYR A 42 -14.50 7.08 -2.58
C TYR A 42 -14.88 8.18 -3.57
N LYS A 43 -14.04 9.19 -3.72
CA LYS A 43 -14.24 10.24 -4.71
C LYS A 43 -14.19 9.70 -6.13
N ALA A 44 -13.22 8.84 -6.45
CA ALA A 44 -13.06 8.23 -7.76
C ALA A 44 -14.25 7.31 -8.11
N THR A 45 -14.70 6.49 -7.17
CA THR A 45 -15.84 5.58 -7.33
C THR A 45 -17.20 6.27 -7.23
N LYS A 46 -17.22 7.60 -6.98
CA LYS A 46 -18.46 8.38 -6.79
C LYS A 46 -19.36 7.76 -5.71
N ALA A 47 -18.77 7.31 -4.61
CA ALA A 47 -19.49 6.74 -3.49
C ALA A 47 -20.48 7.74 -2.91
N ASN A 48 -21.64 7.24 -2.44
CA ASN A 48 -22.59 8.09 -1.73
C ASN A 48 -21.92 8.68 -0.48
N ARG A 49 -22.14 9.98 -0.22
CA ARG A 49 -21.50 10.71 0.89
C ARG A 49 -21.72 10.06 2.26
N TRP A 50 -22.89 9.51 2.51
CA TRP A 50 -23.20 8.83 3.77
C TRP A 50 -22.47 7.49 3.89
N VAL A 51 -22.41 6.73 2.80
CA VAL A 51 -21.67 5.46 2.75
C VAL A 51 -20.17 5.71 2.93
N ALA A 52 -19.62 6.75 2.30
CA ALA A 52 -18.24 7.15 2.48
C ALA A 52 -17.95 7.59 3.94
N ALA A 53 -18.85 8.36 4.56
CA ALA A 53 -18.72 8.75 5.97
C ALA A 53 -18.71 7.53 6.90
N VAL A 54 -19.62 6.58 6.68
CA VAL A 54 -19.65 5.31 7.43
C VAL A 54 -18.34 4.54 7.23
N GLY A 55 -17.82 4.46 6.00
CA GLY A 55 -16.55 3.80 5.71
C GLY A 55 -15.38 4.44 6.46
N MET A 56 -15.31 5.77 6.51
CA MET A 56 -14.30 6.50 7.28
C MET A 56 -14.41 6.22 8.78
N ILE A 57 -15.62 6.22 9.33
CA ILE A 57 -15.86 5.90 10.75
C ILE A 57 -15.47 4.45 11.03
N ASN A 58 -15.84 3.50 10.18
CA ASN A 58 -15.46 2.10 10.32
C ASN A 58 -13.94 1.91 10.27
N SER A 59 -13.25 2.60 9.36
CA SER A 59 -11.78 2.60 9.32
C SER A 59 -11.19 3.09 10.64
N ALA A 60 -11.69 4.21 11.17
CA ALA A 60 -11.25 4.74 12.47
C ALA A 60 -11.47 3.73 13.61
N LEU A 61 -12.64 3.08 13.65
CA LEU A 61 -12.95 2.07 14.66
C LEU A 61 -12.07 0.83 14.55
N ILE A 62 -11.77 0.36 13.35
CA ILE A 62 -10.86 -0.78 13.13
C ILE A 62 -9.44 -0.43 13.60
N LEU A 63 -8.94 0.76 13.27
CA LEU A 63 -7.63 1.23 13.72
C LEU A 63 -7.58 1.39 15.24
N TRP A 64 -8.63 1.95 15.85
CA TRP A 64 -8.79 2.03 17.30
C TRP A 64 -8.82 0.63 17.95
N GLY A 65 -9.60 -0.28 17.37
CA GLY A 65 -9.67 -1.66 17.83
C GLY A 65 -8.33 -2.40 17.74
N ALA A 66 -7.56 -2.13 16.69
CA ALA A 66 -6.21 -2.69 16.54
C ALA A 66 -5.27 -2.20 17.65
N TYR A 67 -5.34 -0.91 17.99
CA TYR A 67 -4.57 -0.35 19.11
C TYR A 67 -4.90 -1.00 20.46
N HIS A 68 -6.17 -1.38 20.66
CA HIS A 68 -6.65 -2.06 21.87
C HIS A 68 -6.70 -3.59 21.77
N HIS A 69 -6.03 -4.20 20.80
CA HIS A 69 -6.04 -5.66 20.54
C HIS A 69 -7.44 -6.25 20.31
N ALA A 70 -8.39 -5.44 19.86
CA ALA A 70 -9.79 -5.80 19.61
C ALA A 70 -10.22 -5.64 18.15
N ALA A 71 -9.29 -5.60 17.19
CA ALA A 71 -9.57 -5.36 15.78
C ALA A 71 -10.65 -6.28 15.21
N GLN A 72 -10.62 -7.58 15.57
CA GLN A 72 -11.60 -8.57 15.09
C GLN A 72 -13.03 -8.20 15.49
N LEU A 73 -13.25 -7.73 16.73
CA LEU A 73 -14.56 -7.29 17.19
C LEU A 73 -15.07 -6.11 16.35
N TYR A 74 -14.23 -5.09 16.12
CA TYR A 74 -14.63 -3.93 15.33
C TYR A 74 -14.87 -4.27 13.86
N ILE A 75 -14.13 -5.20 13.29
CA ILE A 75 -14.40 -5.71 11.92
C ILE A 75 -15.77 -6.38 11.88
N ILE A 76 -16.11 -7.26 12.84
CA ILE A 76 -17.41 -7.94 12.90
C ILE A 76 -18.54 -6.91 13.05
N LEU A 77 -18.41 -5.97 13.99
CA LEU A 77 -19.41 -4.91 14.20
C LEU A 77 -19.61 -4.04 12.96
N SER A 78 -18.53 -3.73 12.24
CA SER A 78 -18.62 -2.94 11.01
C SER A 78 -19.29 -3.70 9.87
N ILE A 79 -19.06 -5.02 9.75
CA ILE A 79 -19.77 -5.88 8.79
C ILE A 79 -21.28 -5.89 9.10
N ILE A 80 -21.64 -6.07 10.37
CA ILE A 80 -23.04 -6.02 10.81
C ILE A 80 -23.66 -4.66 10.47
N LEU A 81 -22.94 -3.57 10.70
CA LEU A 81 -23.41 -2.23 10.35
C LEU A 81 -23.67 -2.08 8.84
N TYR A 82 -22.77 -2.59 7.98
CA TYR A 82 -22.99 -2.57 6.53
C TYR A 82 -24.22 -3.41 6.12
N LEU A 83 -24.46 -4.55 6.77
CA LEU A 83 -25.67 -5.36 6.54
C LEU A 83 -26.94 -4.60 6.96
N ILE A 84 -26.94 -3.95 8.11
CA ILE A 84 -28.07 -3.11 8.56
C ILE A 84 -28.31 -1.97 7.57
N LEU A 85 -27.26 -1.27 7.15
CA LEU A 85 -27.36 -0.17 6.19
C LEU A 85 -27.87 -0.64 4.82
N SER A 86 -27.56 -1.85 4.40
CA SER A 86 -28.08 -2.41 3.13
C SER A 86 -29.61 -2.50 3.12
N VAL A 87 -30.20 -2.78 4.27
CA VAL A 87 -31.67 -2.82 4.43
C VAL A 87 -32.26 -1.41 4.52
N TYR A 88 -31.65 -0.54 5.34
CA TYR A 88 -32.18 0.81 5.58
C TYR A 88 -32.05 1.76 4.38
N LEU A 89 -30.98 1.64 3.61
CA LEU A 89 -30.71 2.53 2.47
C LEU A 89 -31.32 2.03 1.15
N HIS A 90 -31.99 0.89 1.15
CA HIS A 90 -32.74 0.41 -0.01
C HIS A 90 -34.08 1.16 -0.15
N PRO A 91 -34.50 1.60 -1.37
CA PRO A 91 -33.80 1.44 -2.66
C PRO A 91 -32.85 2.60 -3.03
N GLU A 92 -32.62 3.59 -2.18
CA GLU A 92 -31.85 4.81 -2.49
C GLU A 92 -30.39 4.51 -2.84
N VAL A 93 -29.81 3.51 -2.19
CA VAL A 93 -28.42 3.06 -2.42
C VAL A 93 -28.46 1.60 -2.85
N HIS A 94 -28.10 1.32 -4.11
CA HIS A 94 -27.94 -0.04 -4.60
C HIS A 94 -26.83 -0.77 -3.85
N TYR A 95 -27.04 -2.05 -3.57
CA TYR A 95 -26.13 -2.92 -2.82
C TYR A 95 -24.71 -2.92 -3.41
N GLU A 96 -24.57 -2.83 -4.73
CA GLU A 96 -23.26 -2.79 -5.42
C GLU A 96 -22.40 -1.62 -4.95
N LYS A 97 -22.98 -0.42 -4.79
CA LYS A 97 -22.28 0.76 -4.31
C LYS A 97 -21.93 0.66 -2.83
N LEU A 98 -22.81 0.07 -2.04
CA LEU A 98 -22.58 -0.12 -0.61
C LEU A 98 -21.46 -1.14 -0.37
N TYR A 99 -21.52 -2.31 -1.02
CA TYR A 99 -20.52 -3.34 -0.82
C TYR A 99 -19.17 -3.02 -1.48
N SER A 100 -19.15 -2.32 -2.61
CA SER A 100 -17.89 -1.81 -3.17
C SER A 100 -17.21 -0.82 -2.24
N SER A 101 -17.97 0.04 -1.56
CA SER A 101 -17.44 0.96 -0.55
C SER A 101 -16.97 0.23 0.70
N ALA A 102 -17.69 -0.80 1.15
CA ALA A 102 -17.27 -1.65 2.25
C ALA A 102 -15.97 -2.38 1.91
N PHE A 103 -15.88 -2.98 0.72
CA PHE A 103 -14.65 -3.60 0.25
C PHE A 103 -13.48 -2.61 0.25
N ALA A 104 -13.67 -1.40 -0.28
CA ALA A 104 -12.65 -0.35 -0.26
C ALA A 104 -12.19 -0.03 1.16
N THR A 105 -13.14 0.11 2.13
CA THR A 105 -12.81 0.34 3.54
C THR A 105 -11.91 -0.77 4.09
N TYR A 106 -12.33 -2.02 3.95
CA TYR A 106 -11.57 -3.15 4.48
C TYR A 106 -10.24 -3.33 3.75
N PHE A 107 -10.24 -3.28 2.43
CA PHE A 107 -9.03 -3.43 1.64
C PHE A 107 -7.96 -2.42 2.05
N ILE A 108 -8.30 -1.12 2.06
CA ILE A 108 -7.32 -0.08 2.39
C ILE A 108 -6.91 -0.17 3.87
N THR A 109 -7.89 -0.28 4.78
CA THR A 109 -7.59 -0.23 6.22
C THR A 109 -6.80 -1.45 6.66
N LEU A 110 -7.24 -2.68 6.30
CA LEU A 110 -6.59 -3.90 6.76
C LEU A 110 -5.25 -4.16 6.08
N PHE A 111 -5.05 -3.64 4.88
CA PHE A 111 -3.78 -3.80 4.16
C PHE A 111 -2.74 -2.76 4.57
N LEU A 112 -3.14 -1.56 5.02
CA LEU A 112 -2.21 -0.56 5.52
C LEU A 112 -2.02 -0.59 7.04
N LEU A 113 -2.97 -1.15 7.81
CA LEU A 113 -2.81 -1.34 9.25
C LEU A 113 -1.50 -2.06 9.62
N PRO A 114 -1.09 -3.14 8.93
CA PRO A 114 0.17 -3.80 9.22
C PRO A 114 1.41 -2.90 9.12
N LEU A 115 1.36 -1.78 8.38
CA LEU A 115 2.47 -0.83 8.34
C LEU A 115 2.76 -0.22 9.71
N MET A 116 1.69 0.08 10.47
CA MET A 116 1.80 0.58 11.84
C MET A 116 2.32 -0.51 12.79
N GLN A 117 1.88 -1.75 12.59
CA GLN A 117 2.35 -2.91 13.37
C GLN A 117 3.82 -3.22 13.08
N ILE A 118 4.25 -3.20 11.80
CA ILE A 118 5.66 -3.34 11.42
C ILE A 118 6.52 -2.29 12.15
N ARG A 119 6.05 -1.03 12.18
CA ARG A 119 6.79 0.04 12.86
C ARG A 119 6.91 -0.19 14.35
N SER A 120 5.85 -0.68 14.99
CA SER A 120 5.81 -0.92 16.44
C SER A 120 6.60 -2.16 16.85
N ASP A 121 6.50 -3.26 16.09
CA ASP A 121 7.02 -4.57 16.45
C ASP A 121 8.45 -4.81 15.94
N TYR A 122 8.79 -4.26 14.76
CA TYR A 122 10.03 -4.56 14.03
C TYR A 122 10.87 -3.32 13.67
N GLY A 123 10.39 -2.11 14.01
CA GLY A 123 11.16 -0.88 13.84
C GLY A 123 11.23 -0.32 12.42
N ILE A 124 12.14 0.64 12.24
CA ILE A 124 12.31 1.41 10.99
C ILE A 124 12.78 0.53 9.84
N GLU A 125 13.70 -0.36 10.12
CA GLU A 125 14.35 -1.23 9.16
C GLU A 125 13.33 -2.13 8.45
N ALA A 126 12.37 -2.64 9.19
CA ALA A 126 11.29 -3.45 8.62
C ALA A 126 10.29 -2.62 7.78
N VAL A 127 9.99 -1.38 8.20
CA VAL A 127 9.19 -0.46 7.40
C VAL A 127 9.88 -0.14 6.07
N LEU A 128 11.20 0.09 6.09
CA LEU A 128 11.98 0.34 4.88
C LEU A 128 11.92 -0.81 3.88
N LEU A 129 11.82 -2.08 4.33
CA LEU A 129 11.65 -3.23 3.42
C LEU A 129 10.37 -3.13 2.58
N VAL A 130 9.26 -2.64 3.17
CA VAL A 130 7.99 -2.46 2.43
C VAL A 130 8.18 -1.49 1.27
N PHE A 131 8.77 -0.33 1.55
CA PHE A 131 9.01 0.70 0.53
C PHE A 131 10.10 0.27 -0.46
N LEU A 132 11.14 -0.42 0.02
CA LEU A 132 12.19 -0.94 -0.83
C LEU A 132 11.62 -1.90 -1.90
N PHE A 133 10.82 -2.89 -1.49
CA PHE A 133 10.21 -3.82 -2.42
C PHE A 133 9.29 -3.12 -3.43
N SER A 134 8.46 -2.18 -2.97
CA SER A 134 7.55 -1.44 -3.86
C SER A 134 8.32 -0.56 -4.84
N TRP A 135 9.18 0.34 -4.35
CA TRP A 135 9.85 1.32 -5.19
C TRP A 135 10.93 0.74 -6.08
N MET A 136 11.66 -0.27 -5.61
CA MET A 136 12.68 -0.93 -6.44
C MET A 136 12.05 -1.81 -7.51
N THR A 137 10.90 -2.43 -7.23
CA THR A 137 10.12 -3.11 -8.27
C THR A 137 9.69 -2.14 -9.38
N ASP A 138 9.10 -1.00 -9.02
CA ASP A 138 8.63 -0.02 -10.00
C ASP A 138 9.78 0.57 -10.80
N THR A 139 10.89 0.89 -10.13
CA THR A 139 12.10 1.42 -10.77
C THR A 139 12.70 0.39 -11.73
N GLY A 140 12.88 -0.84 -11.27
CA GLY A 140 13.41 -1.94 -12.09
C GLY A 140 12.50 -2.24 -13.29
N ALA A 141 11.19 -2.30 -13.05
CA ALA A 141 10.21 -2.52 -14.11
C ALA A 141 10.22 -1.41 -15.16
N TYR A 142 10.34 -0.14 -14.73
CA TYR A 142 10.44 0.99 -15.64
C TYR A 142 11.68 0.93 -16.52
N PHE A 143 12.87 0.75 -15.92
CA PHE A 143 14.11 0.75 -16.69
C PHE A 143 14.22 -0.49 -17.58
N ALA A 144 13.97 -1.69 -17.06
CA ALA A 144 14.00 -2.91 -17.86
C ALA A 144 12.96 -2.88 -18.99
N GLY A 145 11.74 -2.40 -18.70
CA GLY A 145 10.70 -2.25 -19.70
C GLY A 145 11.04 -1.20 -20.78
N ARG A 146 11.77 -0.14 -20.43
CA ARG A 146 12.20 0.89 -21.38
C ARG A 146 13.34 0.42 -22.28
N PHE A 147 14.32 -0.30 -21.74
CA PHE A 147 15.51 -0.70 -22.49
C PHE A 147 15.32 -2.03 -23.23
N PHE A 148 14.57 -2.97 -22.66
CA PHE A 148 14.45 -4.34 -23.17
C PHE A 148 13.02 -4.73 -23.56
N GLY A 149 12.00 -3.87 -23.24
CA GLY A 149 10.58 -4.23 -23.40
C GLY A 149 10.18 -4.42 -24.88
N LYS A 150 9.74 -5.63 -25.19
CA LYS A 150 9.22 -6.04 -26.51
C LYS A 150 7.78 -6.52 -26.40
N HIS A 151 7.43 -7.26 -25.33
CA HIS A 151 6.14 -7.88 -25.15
C HIS A 151 5.30 -7.11 -24.15
N LYS A 152 4.09 -6.70 -24.53
CA LYS A 152 3.17 -6.00 -23.64
C LYS A 152 2.62 -6.97 -22.58
N LEU A 153 2.52 -6.48 -21.32
CA LEU A 153 2.03 -7.29 -20.21
C LEU A 153 0.50 -7.39 -20.23
N ILE A 154 -0.19 -6.26 -20.11
CA ILE A 154 -1.67 -6.16 -20.14
C ILE A 154 -2.06 -4.86 -20.87
N PRO A 155 -2.16 -4.88 -22.23
CA PRO A 155 -2.40 -3.67 -23.01
C PRO A 155 -3.69 -2.93 -22.68
N SER A 156 -4.74 -3.66 -22.31
CA SER A 156 -6.07 -3.13 -21.99
C SER A 156 -6.08 -2.28 -20.69
N VAL A 157 -5.20 -2.57 -19.74
CA VAL A 157 -5.14 -1.91 -18.44
C VAL A 157 -4.02 -0.88 -18.40
N SER A 158 -2.82 -1.31 -18.78
CA SER A 158 -1.61 -0.48 -18.78
C SER A 158 -0.77 -0.71 -20.04
N PRO A 159 -0.96 0.09 -21.10
CA PRO A 159 -0.32 -0.13 -22.41
C PRO A 159 1.20 0.07 -22.40
N LYS A 160 1.76 0.64 -21.33
CA LYS A 160 3.21 0.89 -21.20
C LYS A 160 3.96 -0.26 -20.53
N LYS A 161 3.29 -1.08 -19.72
CA LYS A 161 3.94 -2.20 -19.01
C LYS A 161 4.30 -3.33 -19.96
N THR A 162 5.48 -3.95 -19.71
CA THR A 162 6.04 -5.05 -20.52
C THR A 162 6.40 -6.24 -19.65
N VAL A 163 6.45 -7.42 -20.25
CA VAL A 163 6.85 -8.67 -19.56
C VAL A 163 8.30 -8.57 -19.09
N GLU A 164 9.18 -8.05 -19.94
CA GLU A 164 10.60 -7.85 -19.61
C GLU A 164 10.77 -6.84 -18.48
N GLY A 165 9.91 -5.81 -18.45
CA GLY A 165 9.84 -4.89 -17.33
C GLY A 165 9.44 -5.60 -16.05
N ALA A 166 8.41 -6.45 -16.09
CA ALA A 166 7.95 -7.19 -14.92
C ALA A 166 9.06 -8.08 -14.32
N ILE A 167 9.79 -8.81 -15.18
CA ILE A 167 10.93 -9.63 -14.75
C ILE A 167 12.04 -8.74 -14.18
N GLY A 168 12.37 -7.63 -14.84
CA GLY A 168 13.37 -6.67 -14.36
C GLY A 168 13.03 -6.09 -12.99
N GLY A 169 11.75 -5.80 -12.72
CA GLY A 169 11.27 -5.38 -11.41
C GLY A 169 11.58 -6.40 -10.32
N VAL A 170 11.30 -7.69 -10.57
CA VAL A 170 11.61 -8.78 -9.63
C VAL A 170 13.12 -8.87 -9.36
N VAL A 171 13.93 -8.84 -10.40
CA VAL A 171 15.40 -8.95 -10.27
C VAL A 171 15.95 -7.78 -9.44
N VAL A 172 15.53 -6.55 -9.74
CA VAL A 172 16.01 -5.36 -9.02
C VAL A 172 15.53 -5.37 -7.57
N ALA A 173 14.30 -5.80 -7.28
CA ALA A 173 13.80 -5.91 -5.93
C ALA A 173 14.62 -6.91 -5.07
N ILE A 174 14.96 -8.08 -5.64
CA ILE A 174 15.78 -9.09 -4.97
C ILE A 174 17.19 -8.55 -4.68
N LEU A 175 17.84 -7.95 -5.68
CA LEU A 175 19.18 -7.38 -5.54
C LEU A 175 19.21 -6.25 -4.52
N SER A 176 18.19 -5.39 -4.51
CA SER A 176 18.07 -4.29 -3.56
C SER A 176 17.86 -4.80 -2.13
N ALA A 177 17.04 -5.84 -1.95
CA ALA A 177 16.84 -6.46 -0.65
C ALA A 177 18.11 -7.14 -0.13
N TRP A 178 18.84 -7.84 -1.01
CA TRP A 178 20.13 -8.44 -0.67
C TRP A 178 21.14 -7.37 -0.24
N LEU A 179 21.28 -6.30 -1.02
CA LEU A 179 22.18 -5.18 -0.71
C LEU A 179 21.78 -4.49 0.60
N TYR A 180 20.50 -4.26 0.80
CA TYR A 180 19.97 -3.64 2.03
C TYR A 180 20.33 -4.47 3.27
N PHE A 181 20.14 -5.77 3.20
CA PHE A 181 20.48 -6.69 4.29
C PHE A 181 21.98 -6.73 4.55
N TRP A 182 22.79 -6.79 3.47
CA TRP A 182 24.23 -6.74 3.57
C TRP A 182 24.73 -5.45 4.26
N ILE A 183 24.14 -4.29 3.93
CA ILE A 183 24.44 -3.01 4.60
C ILE A 183 24.07 -3.08 6.08
N LEU A 184 22.91 -3.60 6.43
CA LEU A 184 22.48 -3.71 7.82
C LEU A 184 23.42 -4.61 8.63
N GLU A 185 23.85 -5.74 8.11
CA GLU A 185 24.78 -6.64 8.78
C GLU A 185 26.15 -5.99 9.05
N HIS A 186 26.64 -5.15 8.11
CA HIS A 186 27.99 -4.58 8.21
C HIS A 186 28.05 -3.27 8.98
N PHE A 187 26.99 -2.47 9.00
CA PHE A 187 27.03 -1.13 9.53
C PHE A 187 26.11 -0.89 10.73
N ARG A 188 25.27 -1.83 11.10
CA ARG A 188 24.28 -1.66 12.18
C ARG A 188 24.02 -2.98 12.89
N SER A 189 23.90 -2.92 14.23
CA SER A 189 23.43 -4.08 15.00
C SER A 189 21.97 -4.35 14.67
N MET A 190 21.70 -5.52 14.12
CA MET A 190 20.36 -5.93 13.68
C MET A 190 19.61 -6.60 14.85
N GLU A 191 19.03 -5.81 15.77
CA GLU A 191 18.23 -6.40 16.85
C GLU A 191 16.82 -6.81 16.37
N SER A 192 16.20 -6.02 15.48
CA SER A 192 14.78 -6.19 15.12
C SER A 192 14.50 -7.20 13.99
N ILE A 193 15.46 -7.45 13.12
CA ILE A 193 15.37 -8.41 12.00
C ILE A 193 16.54 -9.42 12.00
N ALA A 194 17.21 -9.54 13.15
CA ALA A 194 18.28 -10.50 13.36
C ALA A 194 17.76 -11.94 13.21
N GLY A 195 18.47 -12.75 12.40
CA GLY A 195 18.13 -14.16 12.19
C GLY A 195 17.34 -14.45 10.92
N ILE A 196 16.93 -13.45 10.15
CA ILE A 196 16.38 -13.69 8.80
C ILE A 196 17.50 -14.18 7.88
N ARG A 197 17.35 -15.40 7.37
CA ARG A 197 18.31 -15.92 6.37
C ARG A 197 18.10 -15.23 5.03
N TYR A 198 19.17 -14.89 4.32
CA TYR A 198 19.12 -14.31 2.96
C TYR A 198 18.17 -15.04 2.01
N GLN A 199 18.16 -16.38 2.06
CA GLN A 199 17.27 -17.20 1.23
C GLN A 199 15.80 -16.87 1.46
N LYS A 200 15.36 -16.72 2.71
CA LYS A 200 13.98 -16.36 3.05
C LYS A 200 13.63 -14.94 2.59
N LEU A 201 14.58 -14.01 2.72
CA LEU A 201 14.42 -12.63 2.24
C LEU A 201 14.31 -12.57 0.71
N MET A 202 15.09 -13.36 -0.01
CA MET A 202 14.99 -13.43 -1.47
C MET A 202 13.63 -13.97 -1.92
N ILE A 203 13.10 -15.00 -1.25
CA ILE A 203 11.76 -15.54 -1.52
C ILE A 203 10.70 -14.45 -1.27
N LEU A 204 10.79 -13.74 -0.15
CA LEU A 204 9.92 -12.60 0.12
C LEU A 204 10.02 -11.55 -0.99
N GLY A 205 11.24 -11.23 -1.44
CA GLY A 205 11.47 -10.26 -2.51
C GLY A 205 10.79 -10.62 -3.82
N VAL A 206 10.82 -11.91 -4.21
CA VAL A 206 10.08 -12.40 -5.39
C VAL A 206 8.58 -12.19 -5.20
N ILE A 207 8.02 -12.67 -4.09
CA ILE A 207 6.58 -12.61 -3.81
C ILE A 207 6.13 -11.16 -3.71
N ALA A 208 6.84 -10.34 -2.93
CA ALA A 208 6.50 -8.93 -2.72
C ALA A 208 6.56 -8.13 -4.02
N SER A 209 7.58 -8.37 -4.87
CA SER A 209 7.71 -7.70 -6.16
C SER A 209 6.58 -8.09 -7.12
N ILE A 210 6.22 -9.37 -7.23
CA ILE A 210 5.09 -9.81 -8.05
C ILE A 210 3.80 -9.15 -7.56
N MET A 211 3.56 -9.18 -6.27
CA MET A 211 2.34 -8.62 -5.67
C MET A 211 2.30 -7.09 -5.73
N SER A 212 3.45 -6.40 -5.64
CA SER A 212 3.59 -4.96 -5.90
C SER A 212 3.08 -4.61 -7.30
N GLN A 213 3.49 -5.37 -8.31
CA GLN A 213 3.03 -5.17 -9.69
C GLN A 213 1.53 -5.43 -9.85
N PHE A 214 0.98 -6.43 -9.15
CA PHE A 214 -0.48 -6.65 -9.13
C PHE A 214 -1.23 -5.52 -8.44
N GLY A 215 -0.68 -4.92 -7.36
CA GLY A 215 -1.27 -3.77 -6.68
C GLY A 215 -1.43 -2.58 -7.63
N ASP A 216 -0.36 -2.19 -8.34
CA ASP A 216 -0.39 -1.11 -9.33
C ASP A 216 -1.34 -1.45 -10.52
N LEU A 217 -1.37 -2.71 -10.97
CA LEU A 217 -2.32 -3.13 -12.01
C LEU A 217 -3.77 -3.05 -11.53
N ALA A 218 -4.06 -3.51 -10.31
CA ALA A 218 -5.40 -3.44 -9.73
C ALA A 218 -5.86 -1.98 -9.58
N ALA A 219 -5.01 -1.10 -9.07
CA ALA A 219 -5.28 0.34 -9.03
C ALA A 219 -5.52 0.92 -10.42
N SER A 220 -4.76 0.46 -11.43
CA SER A 220 -4.95 0.87 -12.82
C SER A 220 -6.30 0.41 -13.38
N VAL A 221 -6.77 -0.82 -13.06
CA VAL A 221 -8.11 -1.31 -13.42
C VAL A 221 -9.17 -0.40 -12.83
N ILE A 222 -9.13 -0.15 -11.52
CA ILE A 222 -10.10 0.72 -10.83
C ILE A 222 -10.13 2.12 -11.49
N LYS A 223 -8.98 2.69 -11.83
CA LYS A 223 -8.91 3.98 -12.53
C LYS A 223 -9.63 3.95 -13.89
N ARG A 224 -9.48 2.88 -14.68
CA ARG A 224 -10.15 2.73 -15.97
C ARG A 224 -11.66 2.60 -15.81
N ASP A 225 -12.10 1.78 -14.87
CA ASP A 225 -13.53 1.57 -14.60
C ASP A 225 -14.20 2.86 -14.08
N CYS A 226 -13.49 3.64 -13.26
CA CYS A 226 -13.97 4.95 -12.80
C CYS A 226 -13.87 6.07 -13.86
N GLY A 227 -13.25 5.82 -15.02
CA GLY A 227 -13.03 6.83 -16.06
C GLY A 227 -12.04 7.92 -15.68
N VAL A 228 -11.15 7.66 -14.72
CA VAL A 228 -10.12 8.60 -14.25
C VAL A 228 -8.72 8.12 -14.64
N LYS A 229 -7.79 9.05 -14.70
CA LYS A 229 -6.37 8.74 -14.94
C LYS A 229 -5.59 8.58 -13.63
N ASP A 230 -5.86 9.47 -12.69
CA ASP A 230 -5.24 9.52 -11.36
C ASP A 230 -6.37 9.60 -10.33
N PHE A 231 -6.20 9.03 -9.14
CA PHE A 231 -7.22 9.02 -8.10
C PHE A 231 -7.45 10.38 -7.46
N GLY A 232 -6.41 11.23 -7.48
CA GLY A 232 -6.46 12.55 -6.89
C GLY A 232 -5.46 13.52 -7.54
N SER A 233 -5.43 14.74 -6.99
CA SER A 233 -4.48 15.79 -7.39
C SER A 233 -3.81 16.45 -6.18
N VAL A 234 -3.81 15.75 -5.04
CA VAL A 234 -3.26 16.27 -3.77
C VAL A 234 -1.74 16.51 -3.90
N LEU A 235 -1.05 15.69 -4.70
CA LEU A 235 0.36 15.86 -4.98
C LEU A 235 0.56 16.51 -6.36
N PRO A 236 0.85 17.84 -6.45
CA PRO A 236 0.94 18.53 -7.72
C PRO A 236 1.92 17.86 -8.68
N GLY A 237 1.43 17.43 -9.84
CA GLY A 237 2.20 16.73 -10.87
C GLY A 237 2.51 15.25 -10.59
N HIS A 238 2.05 14.69 -9.44
CA HIS A 238 2.26 13.29 -9.05
C HIS A 238 0.95 12.50 -8.86
N GLY A 239 -0.21 13.12 -9.05
CA GLY A 239 -1.51 12.46 -8.85
C GLY A 239 -1.95 12.46 -7.39
N GLY A 240 -2.66 11.43 -6.98
CA GLY A 240 -3.16 11.24 -5.63
C GLY A 240 -2.18 10.52 -4.71
N VAL A 241 -2.57 10.45 -3.44
CA VAL A 241 -1.90 9.64 -2.42
C VAL A 241 -2.03 8.17 -2.76
N LEU A 242 -3.22 7.71 -3.16
CA LEU A 242 -3.46 6.33 -3.57
C LEU A 242 -2.58 5.91 -4.75
N ASP A 243 -2.32 6.84 -5.71
CA ASP A 243 -1.40 6.58 -6.84
C ASP A 243 0.06 6.37 -6.41
N ARG A 244 0.41 6.67 -5.17
CA ARG A 244 1.76 6.49 -4.59
C ARG A 244 1.85 5.29 -3.65
N PHE A 245 0.72 4.82 -3.19
CA PHE A 245 0.63 3.72 -2.24
C PHE A 245 0.01 2.44 -2.82
N ASP A 246 -0.40 2.43 -4.08
CA ASP A 246 -1.05 1.29 -4.75
C ASP A 246 -0.28 -0.02 -4.64
N SER A 247 1.04 0.02 -4.85
CA SER A 247 1.95 -1.11 -4.66
C SER A 247 2.21 -1.38 -3.17
N VAL A 248 2.39 -0.32 -2.37
CA VAL A 248 2.68 -0.40 -0.92
C VAL A 248 1.56 -1.10 -0.17
N ILE A 249 0.29 -0.80 -0.52
CA ILE A 249 -0.89 -1.42 0.09
C ILE A 249 -0.76 -2.94 0.08
N VAL A 250 -0.42 -3.53 -1.05
CA VAL A 250 -0.37 -4.99 -1.21
C VAL A 250 0.89 -5.61 -0.60
N VAL A 251 2.01 -4.91 -0.65
CA VAL A 251 3.30 -5.38 -0.11
C VAL A 251 3.30 -5.37 1.43
N THR A 252 2.62 -4.41 2.04
CA THR A 252 2.62 -4.23 3.50
C THR A 252 2.22 -5.48 4.30
N PRO A 253 1.06 -6.13 4.06
CA PRO A 253 0.69 -7.33 4.80
C PRO A 253 1.64 -8.49 4.54
N LEU A 254 2.19 -8.61 3.34
CA LEU A 254 3.14 -9.69 3.02
C LEU A 254 4.41 -9.59 3.86
N VAL A 255 4.98 -8.39 3.97
CA VAL A 255 6.16 -8.15 4.81
C VAL A 255 5.83 -8.41 6.29
N TYR A 256 4.70 -7.92 6.79
CA TYR A 256 4.29 -8.12 8.17
C TYR A 256 4.16 -9.60 8.55
N TYR A 257 3.37 -10.36 7.81
CA TYR A 257 3.15 -11.77 8.09
C TYR A 257 4.40 -12.62 7.86
N PHE A 258 5.25 -12.24 6.92
CA PHE A 258 6.56 -12.88 6.76
C PHE A 258 7.44 -12.67 8.00
N LEU A 259 7.56 -11.43 8.49
CA LEU A 259 8.34 -11.13 9.68
C LEU A 259 7.79 -11.85 10.91
N MET A 260 6.47 -11.87 11.07
CA MET A 260 5.80 -12.62 12.14
C MET A 260 6.09 -14.12 12.08
N TYR A 261 6.14 -14.71 10.88
CA TYR A 261 6.44 -16.13 10.69
C TYR A 261 7.91 -16.48 10.94
N VAL A 262 8.82 -15.61 10.56
CA VAL A 262 10.26 -15.86 10.67
C VAL A 262 10.79 -15.67 12.10
N ASN A 263 10.13 -14.79 12.88
CA ASN A 263 10.50 -14.48 14.26
C ASN A 263 9.75 -15.35 15.31
N ARG A 264 8.97 -16.31 14.85
CA ARG A 264 8.39 -17.39 15.71
C ARG A 264 9.37 -18.54 15.84
#